data_539092f324480d0fce0c6734e26cd5fe
#
_entry.id   539092f324480d0fce0c6734e26cd5fe
#
_cell.length_a   1.000
_cell.length_b   1.000
_cell.length_c   1.000
_cell.angle_alpha   90.00
_cell.angle_beta   90.00
_cell.angle_gamma   90.00
#
_symmetry.space_group_name_H-M   'P 1'
#
loop_
_entity.id
_entity.type
_entity.pdbx_description
1 polymer ?
#
loop_
_entity_poly.entity_id
_entity_poly.type
_entity_poly.pdbx_seq_one_letter_code
_entity_poly.pdbx_strand_id
1 'polypeptide(L)'
;LHLSLRRQRQMCIRDRRKATPKKGSYTDYLFTKGLDKILKKVGEESTEVIVAAKNPGDDELTYETADLLYHVLVLLVERGVSFDQIKQELAKREGKMSDYKDRPEIKNL
;
A
#
# COMPACT_ATOMS: atom_id res chain seq x y z
N LEU A 1 13.97 -2.73 -8.53
CA LEU A 1 12.90 -3.04 -7.58
C LEU A 1 12.31 -4.39 -7.89
N HIS A 2 12.82 -5.37 -7.18
CA HIS A 2 12.25 -6.71 -7.23
C HIS A 2 11.01 -6.74 -6.35
N LEU A 3 9.93 -6.25 -6.90
CA LEU A 3 8.64 -6.58 -6.32
C LEU A 3 8.40 -8.02 -6.71
N SER A 4 8.42 -8.85 -5.70
CA SER A 4 8.42 -10.28 -5.87
C SER A 4 7.20 -10.75 -6.66
N LEU A 5 7.38 -11.81 -7.41
CA LEU A 5 6.29 -12.56 -8.05
C LEU A 5 5.16 -12.86 -7.05
N ARG A 6 5.51 -12.98 -5.76
CA ARG A 6 4.55 -13.19 -4.69
C ARG A 6 3.55 -12.04 -4.55
N ARG A 7 4.00 -10.78 -4.66
CA ARG A 7 3.10 -9.62 -4.59
C ARG A 7 2.22 -9.52 -5.83
N GLN A 8 2.78 -9.79 -7.00
CA GLN A 8 1.98 -9.86 -8.23
C GLN A 8 0.90 -10.94 -8.13
N ARG A 9 1.24 -12.07 -7.53
CA ARG A 9 0.29 -13.15 -7.28
C ARG A 9 -0.81 -12.72 -6.32
N GLN A 10 -0.48 -11.96 -5.28
CA GLN A 10 -1.48 -11.42 -4.35
C GLN A 10 -2.43 -10.45 -5.05
N MET A 11 -1.93 -9.60 -5.94
CA MET A 11 -2.78 -8.72 -6.75
C MET A 11 -3.76 -9.53 -7.59
N CYS A 12 -3.29 -10.59 -8.26
CA CYS A 12 -4.16 -11.46 -9.06
C CYS A 12 -5.23 -12.14 -8.20
N ILE A 13 -4.91 -12.54 -6.98
CA ILE A 13 -5.86 -13.14 -6.06
C ILE A 13 -6.93 -12.12 -5.65
N ARG A 14 -6.53 -10.88 -5.39
CA ARG A 14 -7.47 -9.82 -5.04
C ARG A 14 -8.38 -9.44 -6.22
N ASP A 15 -7.84 -9.37 -7.42
CA ASP A 15 -8.63 -9.14 -8.64
C ASP A 15 -9.68 -10.23 -8.82
N ARG A 16 -9.30 -11.49 -8.61
CA ARG A 16 -10.24 -12.61 -8.69
C ARG A 16 -11.32 -12.51 -7.62
N ARG A 17 -10.99 -12.09 -6.41
CA ARG A 17 -11.97 -11.91 -5.33
C ARG A 17 -12.95 -10.79 -5.63
N LYS A 18 -12.50 -9.73 -6.28
CA LYS A 18 -13.40 -8.66 -6.73
C LYS A 18 -14.38 -9.18 -7.78
N ALA A 19 -13.90 -9.99 -8.74
CA ALA A 19 -14.74 -10.57 -9.79
C ALA A 19 -15.59 -11.72 -9.27
N THR A 20 -15.08 -12.50 -8.31
CA THR A 20 -15.77 -13.69 -7.75
C THR A 20 -15.68 -13.62 -6.22
N PRO A 21 -16.59 -12.86 -5.56
CA PRO A 21 -16.52 -12.64 -4.13
C PRO A 21 -16.57 -13.93 -3.33
N LYS A 22 -15.75 -14.00 -2.29
CA LYS A 22 -15.75 -15.09 -1.32
C LYS A 22 -16.51 -14.64 -0.09
N LYS A 23 -17.69 -15.21 0.13
CA LYS A 23 -18.57 -14.85 1.24
C LYS A 23 -17.82 -14.92 2.57
N GLY A 24 -17.90 -13.86 3.37
CA GLY A 24 -17.32 -13.79 4.70
C GLY A 24 -15.87 -13.33 4.75
N SER A 25 -15.22 -13.06 3.62
CA SER A 25 -13.85 -12.54 3.66
C SER A 25 -13.84 -11.04 3.94
N TYR A 26 -12.81 -10.59 4.65
CA TYR A 26 -12.61 -9.18 4.91
C TYR A 26 -12.38 -8.38 3.62
N THR A 27 -11.66 -8.96 2.67
CA THR A 27 -11.42 -8.32 1.37
C THR A 27 -12.74 -8.08 0.63
N ASP A 28 -13.62 -9.07 0.63
CA ASP A 28 -14.94 -8.93 0.02
C ASP A 28 -15.78 -7.87 0.73
N TYR A 29 -15.68 -7.81 2.05
CA TYR A 29 -16.33 -6.77 2.85
C TYR A 29 -15.89 -5.39 2.38
N LEU A 30 -14.59 -5.18 2.19
CA LEU A 30 -14.06 -3.90 1.74
C LEU A 30 -14.57 -3.53 0.35
N PHE A 31 -14.58 -4.48 -0.59
CA PHE A 31 -15.10 -4.21 -1.94
C PHE A 31 -16.61 -3.93 -1.91
N THR A 32 -17.33 -4.62 -1.06
CA THR A 32 -18.79 -4.40 -0.92
C THR A 32 -19.08 -3.02 -0.35
N LYS A 33 -18.33 -2.58 0.65
CA LYS A 33 -18.49 -1.26 1.24
C LYS A 33 -18.03 -0.14 0.33
N GLY A 34 -17.08 -0.42 -0.55
CA GLY A 34 -16.66 0.50 -1.59
C GLY A 34 -15.52 1.42 -1.21
N LEU A 35 -15.26 2.36 -2.11
CA LEU A 35 -14.06 3.22 -2.08
C LEU A 35 -13.91 3.99 -0.77
N ASP A 36 -14.96 4.62 -0.29
CA ASP A 36 -14.86 5.47 0.91
C ASP A 36 -14.42 4.70 2.14
N LYS A 37 -14.91 3.46 2.29
CA LYS A 37 -14.50 2.60 3.40
C LYS A 37 -13.05 2.19 3.27
N ILE A 38 -12.61 1.87 2.05
CA ILE A 38 -11.23 1.50 1.78
C ILE A 38 -10.30 2.69 2.10
N LEU A 39 -10.67 3.89 1.66
CA LEU A 39 -9.90 5.10 1.93
C LEU A 39 -9.81 5.40 3.43
N LYS A 40 -10.90 5.21 4.15
CA LYS A 40 -10.91 5.36 5.61
C LYS A 40 -9.91 4.42 6.25
N LYS A 41 -9.88 3.17 5.81
CA LYS A 41 -8.95 2.16 6.34
C LYS A 41 -7.50 2.53 6.03
N VAL A 42 -7.22 3.00 4.84
CA VAL A 42 -5.86 3.46 4.48
C VAL A 42 -5.42 4.58 5.42
N GLY A 43 -6.30 5.54 5.70
CA GLY A 43 -6.01 6.63 6.63
C GLY A 43 -5.74 6.14 8.06
N GLU A 44 -6.59 5.23 8.55
CA GLU A 44 -6.43 4.65 9.89
C GLU A 44 -5.11 3.89 10.02
N GLU A 45 -4.80 3.03 9.06
CA GLU A 45 -3.58 2.22 9.10
C GLU A 45 -2.32 3.08 8.94
N SER A 46 -2.39 4.17 8.18
CA SER A 46 -1.29 5.12 8.07
C SER A 46 -0.97 5.75 9.43
N THR A 47 -2.00 6.12 10.17
CA THR A 47 -1.86 6.67 11.52
C THR A 47 -1.24 5.64 12.47
N GLU A 48 -1.68 4.39 12.37
CA GLU A 48 -1.15 3.33 13.23
C GLU A 48 0.32 3.03 12.95
N VAL A 49 0.75 3.13 11.68
CA VAL A 49 2.17 3.03 11.34
C VAL A 49 2.97 4.14 12.01
N ILE A 50 2.47 5.36 11.96
CA ILE A 50 3.14 6.51 12.60
C ILE A 50 3.29 6.28 14.10
N VAL A 51 2.24 5.86 14.77
CA VAL A 51 2.25 5.58 16.20
C VAL A 51 3.22 4.43 16.53
N ALA A 52 3.13 3.34 15.77
CA ALA A 52 3.98 2.17 15.98
C ALA A 52 5.46 2.51 15.79
N ALA A 53 5.79 3.39 14.86
CA ALA A 53 7.16 3.79 14.60
C ALA A 53 7.80 4.56 15.77
N LYS A 54 6.98 5.16 16.65
CA LYS A 54 7.47 5.88 17.83
C LYS A 54 7.72 4.96 19.01
N ASN A 55 7.22 3.75 18.98
CA ASN A 55 7.39 2.78 20.07
C ASN A 55 8.69 1.99 19.89
N PRO A 56 9.31 1.50 20.99
CA PRO A 56 10.50 0.67 20.87
C PRO A 56 10.16 -0.72 20.29
N GLY A 57 11.11 -1.31 19.59
CA GLY A 57 10.93 -2.61 18.96
C GLY A 57 10.33 -2.50 17.56
N ASP A 58 10.39 -3.61 16.84
CA ASP A 58 10.03 -3.63 15.42
C ASP A 58 8.72 -4.38 15.14
N ASP A 59 8.19 -5.13 16.10
CA ASP A 59 7.05 -6.02 15.87
C ASP A 59 5.78 -5.26 15.51
N GLU A 60 5.46 -4.21 16.26
CA GLU A 60 4.29 -3.38 15.97
C GLU A 60 4.43 -2.69 14.62
N LEU A 61 5.59 -2.09 14.37
CA LEU A 61 5.83 -1.40 13.10
C LEU A 61 5.70 -2.35 11.92
N THR A 62 6.24 -3.56 12.04
CA THR A 62 6.13 -4.59 11.00
C THR A 62 4.66 -4.95 10.77
N TYR A 63 3.91 -5.18 11.83
CA TYR A 63 2.50 -5.56 11.74
C TYR A 63 1.67 -4.45 11.08
N GLU A 64 1.82 -3.21 11.56
CA GLU A 64 1.03 -2.10 11.06
C GLU A 64 1.41 -1.71 9.63
N THR A 65 2.69 -1.85 9.28
CA THR A 65 3.14 -1.60 7.90
C THR A 65 2.55 -2.64 6.95
N ALA A 66 2.52 -3.91 7.36
CA ALA A 66 1.90 -4.96 6.54
C ALA A 66 0.41 -4.69 6.35
N ASP A 67 -0.27 -4.23 7.40
CA ASP A 67 -1.68 -3.92 7.35
C ASP A 67 -1.95 -2.72 6.42
N LEU A 68 -1.13 -1.69 6.50
CA LEU A 68 -1.22 -0.54 5.60
C LEU A 68 -1.03 -0.97 4.14
N LEU A 69 0.02 -1.76 3.86
CA LEU A 69 0.28 -2.23 2.50
C LEU A 69 -0.88 -3.07 1.96
N TYR A 70 -1.48 -3.90 2.81
CA TYR A 70 -2.65 -4.68 2.42
C TYR A 70 -3.79 -3.77 1.97
N HIS A 71 -4.12 -2.75 2.74
CA HIS A 71 -5.22 -1.86 2.40
C HIS A 71 -4.91 -0.98 1.18
N VAL A 72 -3.65 -0.59 1.00
CA VAL A 72 -3.22 0.13 -0.21
C VAL A 72 -3.40 -0.77 -1.44
N LEU A 73 -3.06 -2.05 -1.36
CA LEU A 73 -3.25 -2.97 -2.47
C LEU A 73 -4.74 -3.15 -2.80
N VAL A 74 -5.59 -3.23 -1.79
CA VAL A 74 -7.05 -3.29 -2.01
C VAL A 74 -7.53 -2.00 -2.71
N LEU A 75 -7.03 -0.85 -2.29
CA LEU A 75 -7.35 0.43 -2.91
C LEU A 75 -6.97 0.44 -4.40
N LEU A 76 -5.79 -0.05 -4.73
CA LEU A 76 -5.33 -0.09 -6.12
C LEU A 76 -6.25 -0.96 -6.97
N VAL A 77 -6.65 -2.13 -6.47
CA VAL A 77 -7.60 -2.99 -7.17
C VAL A 77 -8.93 -2.27 -7.38
N GLU A 78 -9.45 -1.62 -6.35
CA GLU A 78 -10.71 -0.88 -6.44
C GLU A 78 -10.67 0.23 -7.49
N ARG A 79 -9.53 0.91 -7.61
CA ARG A 79 -9.35 2.00 -8.57
C ARG A 79 -8.87 1.52 -9.94
N GLY A 80 -8.58 0.24 -10.10
CA GLY A 80 -8.10 -0.31 -11.37
C GLY A 80 -6.67 0.08 -11.71
N VAL A 81 -5.86 0.41 -10.71
CA VAL A 81 -4.44 0.73 -10.90
C VAL A 81 -3.64 -0.55 -10.67
N SER A 82 -2.84 -0.94 -11.66
CA SER A 82 -2.03 -2.15 -11.54
C SER A 82 -0.80 -1.91 -10.69
N PHE A 83 -0.32 -2.99 -10.08
CA PHE A 83 0.93 -2.93 -9.34
C PHE A 83 2.11 -2.61 -10.25
N ASP A 84 2.07 -3.06 -11.52
CA ASP A 84 3.09 -2.73 -12.50
C ASP A 84 3.20 -1.24 -12.75
N GLN A 85 2.09 -0.51 -12.75
CA GLN A 85 2.10 0.94 -12.87
C GLN A 85 2.86 1.59 -11.72
N ILE A 86 2.69 1.08 -10.50
CA ILE A 86 3.43 1.56 -9.34
C ILE A 86 4.92 1.24 -9.46
N LYS A 87 5.26 0.02 -9.89
CA LYS A 87 6.65 -0.39 -10.12
C LYS A 87 7.35 0.52 -11.13
N GLN A 88 6.67 0.80 -12.24
CA GLN A 88 7.22 1.67 -13.28
C GLN A 88 7.50 3.08 -12.76
N GLU A 89 6.57 3.61 -11.98
CA GLU A 89 6.75 4.94 -11.39
C GLU A 89 7.93 4.96 -10.39
N LEU A 90 8.07 3.92 -9.58
CA LEU A 90 9.19 3.80 -8.65
C LEU A 90 10.53 3.67 -9.37
N ALA A 91 10.57 2.86 -10.44
CA ALA A 91 11.77 2.71 -11.25
C ALA A 91 12.19 4.03 -11.90
N LYS A 92 11.21 4.81 -12.35
CA LYS A 92 11.42 6.13 -12.92
C LYS A 92 12.02 7.10 -11.89
N ARG A 93 11.54 7.05 -10.66
CA ARG A 93 12.09 7.88 -9.56
C ARG A 93 13.49 7.45 -9.15
N GLU A 94 13.79 6.18 -9.25
CA GLU A 94 15.11 5.65 -8.96
C GLU A 94 16.19 6.33 -9.82
N GLY A 95 15.90 6.54 -11.12
CA GLY A 95 16.80 7.26 -12.01
C GLY A 95 16.96 8.75 -11.65
N LYS A 96 16.01 9.32 -10.92
CA LYS A 96 16.02 10.73 -10.51
C LYS A 96 16.57 10.97 -9.11
N MET A 97 16.93 9.95 -8.37
CA MET A 97 17.46 10.11 -7.02
C MET A 97 18.83 10.79 -7.02
N SER A 98 19.56 10.73 -8.12
CA SER A 98 20.81 11.47 -8.27
C SER A 98 20.62 12.99 -8.19
N ASP A 99 19.43 13.47 -8.53
CA ASP A 99 19.11 14.89 -8.51
C ASP A 99 18.80 15.41 -7.10
N TYR A 100 18.75 14.53 -6.13
CA TYR A 100 18.46 14.88 -4.73
C TYR A 100 19.45 15.92 -4.18
N LYS A 101 20.69 15.87 -4.62
CA LYS A 101 21.77 16.78 -4.17
C LYS A 101 21.52 18.23 -4.58
N ASP A 102 20.70 18.46 -5.58
CA ASP A 102 20.43 19.79 -6.12
C ASP A 102 19.22 20.45 -5.46
N ARG A 103 18.57 19.77 -4.53
CA ARG A 103 17.45 20.33 -3.81
C ARG A 103 17.92 21.21 -2.65
N PRO A 104 17.27 22.37 -2.45
CA PRO A 104 17.58 23.19 -1.28
C PRO A 104 17.38 22.38 0.00
N GLU A 105 18.34 22.51 0.91
CA GLU A 105 18.24 21.87 2.21
C GLU A 105 17.15 22.54 3.03
N ILE A 106 16.23 21.73 3.57
CA ILE A 106 15.18 22.25 4.45
C ILE A 106 15.75 22.28 5.87
N LYS A 107 16.08 23.50 6.34
CA LYS A 107 16.79 23.68 7.60
C LYS A 107 15.90 23.85 8.82
N ASN A 108 14.61 24.02 8.66
CA ASN A 108 13.70 24.38 9.76
C ASN A 108 12.46 23.46 9.80
N LEU A 109 12.69 22.20 10.05
CA LEU A 109 11.60 21.27 10.33
C LEU A 109 11.62 20.86 11.78
#